data_d730ada7765472e44f9d95f2ec621bf5
#
_entry.id   d730ada7765472e44f9d95f2ec621bf5
#
_cell.length_a   1.000
_cell.length_b   1.000
_cell.length_c   1.000
_cell.angle_alpha   90.00
_cell.angle_beta   90.00
_cell.angle_gamma   90.00
#
_symmetry.space_group_name_H-M   'P 1'
#
loop_
_entity.id
_entity.type
_entity.pdbx_description
1 polymer ?
#
loop_
_entity_poly.entity_id
_entity_poly.type
_entity_poly.pdbx_seq_one_letter_code
_entity_poly.pdbx_strand_id
1 'polypeptide(L)'
;MTNINQNKLVVHLIKSLCFKLNILETKFPTLTNFISEFENLNLSSIGETRQKRNPPEIALALSKLCIMGLNVNSSKNFNTEYFAHLNWSQIYDEIDLEMPFTKGMFASRLVGLDGFYFHRRLSFGLMMLLPGVVYPPHTHLVDELYYSLSGKLTVKHGIPGDQVFLNPGEISITPTGKLHSLSVSGNKPVLLLYSWLGNLRAPIWIWKQIEEGHWERSMWTRLPGMKWSLSKTQLVSQKLLTSASKL
;
A
#
# COMPACT_ATOMS: atom_id res chain seq x y z
N MET A 1 -13.09 19.03 8.32
CA MET A 1 -11.76 19.32 8.88
C MET A 1 -11.14 20.45 8.07
N THR A 2 -10.53 21.44 8.73
CA THR A 2 -9.75 22.46 8.03
C THR A 2 -8.44 21.86 7.50
N ASN A 3 -7.87 22.37 6.42
CA ASN A 3 -6.59 21.93 5.86
C ASN A 3 -5.46 21.85 6.91
N ILE A 4 -5.53 22.71 7.94
CA ILE A 4 -4.58 22.74 9.07
C ILE A 4 -4.61 21.43 9.89
N ASN A 5 -5.77 20.81 10.05
CA ASN A 5 -5.91 19.57 10.81
C ASN A 5 -5.43 18.34 10.02
N GLN A 6 -5.58 18.35 8.68
CA GLN A 6 -5.04 17.28 7.81
C GLN A 6 -3.51 17.33 7.80
N ASN A 7 -2.90 18.52 7.69
CA ASN A 7 -1.45 18.67 7.74
C ASN A 7 -0.87 18.10 9.04
N LYS A 8 -1.46 18.44 10.18
CA LYS A 8 -1.01 17.92 11.48
C LYS A 8 -1.09 16.40 11.56
N LEU A 9 -2.16 15.81 11.01
CA LEU A 9 -2.32 14.36 10.98
C LEU A 9 -1.24 13.70 10.11
N VAL A 10 -1.03 14.20 8.89
CA VAL A 10 -0.02 13.65 7.98
C VAL A 10 1.38 13.71 8.58
N VAL A 11 1.76 14.88 9.13
CA VAL A 11 3.06 15.06 9.80
C VAL A 11 3.19 14.07 10.97
N HIS A 12 2.14 13.88 11.75
CA HIS A 12 2.17 12.95 12.88
C HIS A 12 2.31 11.49 12.41
N LEU A 13 1.58 11.07 11.38
CA LEU A 13 1.69 9.72 10.82
C LEU A 13 3.11 9.44 10.29
N ILE A 14 3.68 10.38 9.55
CA ILE A 14 5.06 10.26 9.03
C ILE A 14 6.05 10.13 10.20
N LYS A 15 6.01 11.03 11.19
CA LYS A 15 6.90 10.99 12.36
C LYS A 15 6.76 9.67 13.14
N SER A 16 5.53 9.19 13.31
CA SER A 16 5.26 7.94 14.01
C SER A 16 5.83 6.74 13.26
N LEU A 17 5.68 6.74 11.92
CA LEU A 17 6.27 5.69 11.10
C LEU A 17 7.80 5.75 11.16
N CYS A 18 8.42 6.91 10.93
CA CYS A 18 9.88 7.06 10.99
C CYS A 18 10.45 6.57 12.33
N PHE A 19 9.82 6.93 13.45
CA PHE A 19 10.24 6.43 14.75
C PHE A 19 10.22 4.90 14.85
N LYS A 20 9.16 4.26 14.32
CA LYS A 20 9.07 2.79 14.29
C LYS A 20 10.09 2.16 13.35
N LEU A 21 10.32 2.75 12.18
CA LEU A 21 11.30 2.27 11.21
C LEU A 21 12.72 2.36 11.76
N ASN A 22 13.08 3.45 12.45
CA ASN A 22 14.39 3.62 13.10
C ASN A 22 14.68 2.53 14.15
N ILE A 23 13.67 2.11 14.92
CA ILE A 23 13.82 0.99 15.87
C ILE A 23 14.10 -0.33 15.13
N LEU A 24 13.55 -0.51 13.94
CA LEU A 24 13.64 -1.73 13.16
C LEU A 24 14.82 -1.75 12.16
N GLU A 25 15.46 -0.61 11.92
CA GLU A 25 16.53 -0.43 10.92
C GLU A 25 17.70 -1.39 11.15
N THR A 26 18.11 -1.58 12.38
CA THR A 26 19.20 -2.52 12.73
C THR A 26 18.89 -3.96 12.33
N LYS A 27 17.60 -4.32 12.33
CA LYS A 27 17.12 -5.64 11.92
C LYS A 27 16.88 -5.75 10.41
N PHE A 28 16.57 -4.62 9.75
CA PHE A 28 16.22 -4.56 8.34
C PHE A 28 16.93 -3.37 7.66
N PRO A 29 18.20 -3.54 7.23
CA PRO A 29 18.98 -2.44 6.63
C PRO A 29 18.34 -1.78 5.41
N THR A 30 17.46 -2.49 4.69
CA THR A 30 16.70 -1.94 3.56
C THR A 30 15.76 -0.79 3.94
N LEU A 31 15.45 -0.62 5.24
CA LEU A 31 14.66 0.50 5.75
C LEU A 31 15.37 1.84 5.66
N THR A 32 16.71 1.87 5.66
CA THR A 32 17.52 3.11 5.61
C THR A 32 17.08 4.04 4.48
N ASN A 33 16.79 3.48 3.30
CA ASN A 33 16.36 4.29 2.14
C ASN A 33 15.00 4.95 2.38
N PHE A 34 14.04 4.22 2.98
CA PHE A 34 12.73 4.79 3.33
C PHE A 34 12.85 5.86 4.39
N ILE A 35 13.63 5.60 5.45
CA ILE A 35 13.86 6.55 6.55
C ILE A 35 14.45 7.84 6.00
N SER A 36 15.52 7.75 5.20
CA SER A 36 16.16 8.91 4.59
C SER A 36 15.18 9.74 3.73
N GLU A 37 14.34 9.10 2.91
CA GLU A 37 13.34 9.83 2.12
C GLU A 37 12.25 10.48 3.00
N PHE A 38 11.83 9.84 4.09
CA PHE A 38 10.87 10.43 5.03
C PHE A 38 11.45 11.62 5.78
N GLU A 39 12.71 11.57 6.22
CA GLU A 39 13.37 12.65 6.94
C GLU A 39 13.59 13.88 6.06
N ASN A 40 13.82 13.66 4.76
CA ASN A 40 14.03 14.72 3.77
C ASN A 40 12.72 15.25 3.14
N LEU A 41 11.54 14.80 3.60
CA LEU A 41 10.26 15.25 3.05
C LEU A 41 10.04 16.75 3.26
N ASN A 42 9.88 17.47 2.15
CA ASN A 42 9.40 18.84 2.16
C ASN A 42 7.86 18.86 2.28
N LEU A 43 7.37 19.07 3.49
CA LEU A 43 5.94 19.13 3.79
C LEU A 43 5.33 20.53 3.57
N SER A 44 6.03 21.43 2.88
CA SER A 44 5.52 22.77 2.54
C SER A 44 4.80 22.83 1.20
N SER A 45 5.07 21.90 0.28
CA SER A 45 4.40 21.86 -1.03
C SER A 45 3.13 21.01 -0.96
N ILE A 46 1.99 21.68 -0.78
CA ILE A 46 0.68 21.03 -0.80
C ILE A 46 0.30 20.73 -2.25
N GLY A 47 -0.01 19.48 -2.54
CA GLY A 47 -0.57 19.06 -3.82
C GLY A 47 -2.04 19.49 -3.97
N GLU A 48 -2.51 19.59 -5.19
CA GLU A 48 -3.95 19.80 -5.46
C GLU A 48 -4.73 18.52 -5.13
N THR A 49 -5.30 18.45 -3.95
CA THR A 49 -6.23 17.36 -3.60
C THR A 49 -7.66 17.78 -3.88
N ARG A 50 -8.31 17.12 -4.84
CA ARG A 50 -9.76 17.24 -5.00
C ARG A 50 -10.43 16.46 -3.86
N GLN A 51 -11.21 17.14 -3.03
CA GLN A 51 -12.09 16.48 -2.08
C GLN A 51 -13.10 15.60 -2.83
N LYS A 52 -12.97 14.28 -2.70
CA LYS A 52 -13.98 13.32 -3.14
C LYS A 52 -14.78 12.86 -1.91
N ARG A 53 -16.05 12.52 -2.11
CA ARG A 53 -16.85 11.85 -1.09
C ARG A 53 -16.26 10.45 -0.87
N ASN A 54 -15.93 10.14 0.38
CA ASN A 54 -15.38 8.83 0.71
C ASN A 54 -16.37 7.71 0.39
N PRO A 55 -15.91 6.55 -0.10
CA PRO A 55 -16.74 5.37 -0.28
C PRO A 55 -17.41 4.97 1.05
N PRO A 56 -18.70 4.57 1.03
CA PRO A 56 -19.42 4.18 2.25
C PRO A 56 -18.77 3.04 3.02
N GLU A 57 -18.10 2.14 2.30
CA GLU A 57 -17.40 0.97 2.85
C GLU A 57 -16.29 1.37 3.83
N ILE A 58 -15.67 2.53 3.62
CA ILE A 58 -14.61 3.04 4.49
C ILE A 58 -15.14 3.35 5.90
N ALA A 59 -16.29 4.01 6.02
CA ALA A 59 -16.87 4.32 7.32
C ALA A 59 -17.17 3.03 8.11
N LEU A 60 -17.78 2.04 7.44
CA LEU A 60 -18.07 0.74 8.03
C LEU A 60 -16.77 -0.03 8.39
N ALA A 61 -15.76 0.00 7.52
CA ALA A 61 -14.50 -0.65 7.80
C ALA A 61 -13.78 -0.02 9.00
N LEU A 62 -13.70 1.31 9.06
CA LEU A 62 -13.08 2.04 10.17
C LEU A 62 -13.77 1.76 11.53
N SER A 63 -15.08 1.61 11.55
CA SER A 63 -15.81 1.30 12.77
C SER A 63 -15.50 -0.09 13.36
N LYS A 64 -14.94 -1.00 12.55
CA LYS A 64 -14.56 -2.36 12.95
C LYS A 64 -13.07 -2.49 13.35
N LEU A 65 -12.30 -1.41 13.21
CA LEU A 65 -10.87 -1.44 13.50
C LEU A 65 -10.58 -1.18 14.98
N CYS A 66 -9.61 -1.94 15.47
CA CYS A 66 -8.90 -1.63 16.70
C CYS A 66 -7.47 -1.28 16.30
N ILE A 67 -7.13 0.01 16.28
CA ILE A 67 -5.81 0.47 15.87
C ILE A 67 -4.85 0.28 17.03
N MET A 68 -3.84 -0.53 16.81
CA MET A 68 -2.76 -0.79 17.76
C MET A 68 -1.44 -0.26 17.21
N GLY A 69 -0.63 0.34 18.06
CA GLY A 69 0.80 0.50 17.76
C GLY A 69 1.29 1.85 17.25
N LEU A 70 0.47 2.88 17.09
CA LEU A 70 0.96 4.23 16.77
C LEU A 70 1.24 5.09 18.04
N ASN A 71 1.63 4.49 19.14
CA ASN A 71 2.04 5.23 20.34
C ASN A 71 3.44 5.82 20.15
N VAL A 72 3.51 7.09 19.80
CA VAL A 72 4.70 7.91 19.98
C VAL A 72 4.46 8.75 21.24
N ASN A 73 5.03 8.35 22.36
CA ASN A 73 5.20 9.12 23.61
C ASN A 73 4.06 10.10 24.03
N SER A 74 2.84 9.86 23.61
CA SER A 74 1.71 10.65 24.06
C SER A 74 0.48 9.77 24.26
N SER A 75 -0.16 9.98 25.39
CA SER A 75 -1.36 9.33 25.94
C SER A 75 -2.64 9.46 25.09
N LYS A 76 -2.53 9.73 23.80
CA LYS A 76 -3.69 9.84 22.90
C LYS A 76 -3.65 8.70 21.89
N ASN A 77 -4.47 7.69 22.11
CA ASN A 77 -4.82 6.70 21.09
C ASN A 77 -5.27 7.44 19.83
N PHE A 78 -4.74 7.06 18.66
CA PHE A 78 -5.27 7.54 17.40
C PHE A 78 -6.75 7.16 17.33
N ASN A 79 -7.64 8.15 17.36
CA ASN A 79 -9.04 7.92 17.15
C ASN A 79 -9.25 7.59 15.64
N THR A 80 -9.95 6.52 15.35
CA THR A 80 -10.34 6.12 13.98
C THR A 80 -11.08 7.24 13.24
N GLU A 81 -11.71 8.18 13.95
CA GLU A 81 -12.35 9.36 13.38
C GLU A 81 -11.40 10.21 12.53
N TYR A 82 -10.11 10.29 12.87
CA TYR A 82 -9.14 11.02 12.04
C TYR A 82 -9.00 10.42 10.66
N PHE A 83 -9.05 9.10 10.54
CA PHE A 83 -8.94 8.42 9.25
C PHE A 83 -10.19 8.56 8.40
N ALA A 84 -11.37 8.74 9.00
CA ALA A 84 -12.61 8.98 8.28
C ALA A 84 -12.61 10.31 7.49
N HIS A 85 -11.78 11.25 7.91
CA HIS A 85 -11.65 12.57 7.25
C HIS A 85 -10.57 12.62 6.15
N LEU A 86 -9.85 11.54 5.93
CA LEU A 86 -8.90 11.43 4.82
C LEU A 86 -9.63 11.17 3.50
N ASN A 87 -9.00 11.58 2.40
CA ASN A 87 -9.52 11.31 1.05
C ASN A 87 -9.23 9.87 0.65
N TRP A 88 -10.22 9.01 0.78
CA TRP A 88 -10.14 7.62 0.35
C TRP A 88 -10.63 7.46 -1.09
N SER A 89 -9.95 6.64 -1.84
CA SER A 89 -10.37 6.20 -3.19
C SER A 89 -10.12 4.71 -3.35
N GLN A 90 -10.92 4.07 -4.17
CA GLN A 90 -10.66 2.72 -4.61
C GLN A 90 -9.34 2.70 -5.40
N ILE A 91 -8.47 1.70 -5.14
CA ILE A 91 -7.14 1.65 -5.78
C ILE A 91 -7.29 1.36 -7.27
N TYR A 92 -8.22 0.48 -7.62
CA TYR A 92 -8.54 0.07 -8.98
C TYR A 92 -9.97 0.52 -9.32
N ASP A 93 -10.16 1.83 -9.44
CA ASP A 93 -11.41 2.42 -9.86
C ASP A 93 -11.55 2.37 -11.39
N GLU A 94 -12.77 2.11 -11.87
CA GLU A 94 -13.11 2.07 -13.31
C GLU A 94 -12.34 1.01 -14.15
N ILE A 95 -11.86 -0.05 -13.55
CA ILE A 95 -11.35 -1.20 -14.28
C ILE A 95 -12.48 -2.19 -14.50
N ASP A 96 -12.84 -2.46 -15.75
CA ASP A 96 -13.72 -3.55 -16.18
C ASP A 96 -13.07 -4.93 -15.97
N LEU A 97 -12.49 -5.13 -14.82
CA LEU A 97 -11.96 -6.42 -14.44
C LEU A 97 -12.97 -7.12 -13.55
N GLU A 98 -13.42 -8.26 -13.99
CA GLU A 98 -14.12 -9.25 -13.17
C GLU A 98 -13.21 -9.80 -12.04
N MET A 99 -12.34 -8.94 -11.48
CA MET A 99 -11.44 -9.33 -10.41
C MET A 99 -12.02 -8.87 -9.07
N PRO A 100 -12.50 -9.79 -8.23
CA PRO A 100 -13.19 -9.45 -6.97
C PRO A 100 -12.39 -8.57 -6.00
N PHE A 101 -11.05 -8.62 -6.07
CA PHE A 101 -10.18 -7.86 -5.18
C PHE A 101 -10.29 -6.35 -5.38
N THR A 102 -10.62 -5.88 -6.59
CA THR A 102 -10.65 -4.45 -6.90
C THR A 102 -11.65 -3.68 -6.04
N LYS A 103 -12.79 -4.30 -5.73
CA LYS A 103 -13.88 -3.68 -4.93
C LYS A 103 -13.55 -3.54 -3.44
N GLY A 104 -12.54 -4.26 -2.94
CA GLY A 104 -12.18 -4.28 -1.52
C GLY A 104 -10.89 -3.56 -1.17
N MET A 105 -10.25 -2.85 -2.11
CA MET A 105 -8.97 -2.19 -1.90
C MET A 105 -9.09 -0.67 -2.03
N PHE A 106 -8.80 0.03 -0.95
CA PHE A 106 -8.88 1.49 -0.88
C PHE A 106 -7.57 2.08 -0.39
N ALA A 107 -7.24 3.28 -0.86
CA ALA A 107 -6.09 4.02 -0.39
C ALA A 107 -6.43 5.48 -0.12
N SER A 108 -5.75 6.04 0.88
CA SER A 108 -5.63 7.48 1.09
C SER A 108 -4.18 7.86 0.92
N ARG A 109 -3.87 8.59 -0.16
CA ARG A 109 -2.51 8.99 -0.53
C ARG A 109 -2.14 10.28 0.17
N LEU A 110 -1.17 10.19 1.07
CA LEU A 110 -0.71 11.35 1.84
C LEU A 110 0.48 12.03 1.15
N VAL A 111 1.40 11.24 0.60
CA VAL A 111 2.57 11.71 -0.16
C VAL A 111 2.62 10.97 -1.49
N GLY A 112 3.07 11.63 -2.55
CA GLY A 112 3.27 11.01 -3.86
C GLY A 112 2.90 11.91 -5.02
N LEU A 113 2.81 11.35 -6.22
CA LEU A 113 2.44 12.09 -7.43
C LEU A 113 1.05 12.74 -7.34
N ASP A 114 0.12 12.03 -6.68
CA ASP A 114 -1.28 12.45 -6.47
C ASP A 114 -1.60 12.51 -4.96
N GLY A 115 -0.58 12.63 -4.11
CA GLY A 115 -0.72 12.74 -2.67
C GLY A 115 -1.06 14.16 -2.21
N PHE A 116 -1.44 14.28 -0.95
CA PHE A 116 -1.62 15.58 -0.31
C PHE A 116 -0.32 16.40 -0.35
N TYR A 117 0.84 15.74 -0.19
CA TYR A 117 2.16 16.31 -0.46
C TYR A 117 2.74 15.68 -1.73
N PHE A 118 3.19 16.52 -2.65
CA PHE A 118 3.79 16.06 -3.89
C PHE A 118 5.19 15.49 -3.63
N HIS A 119 5.44 14.26 -4.15
CA HIS A 119 6.76 13.67 -4.19
C HIS A 119 6.92 12.79 -5.44
N ARG A 120 8.11 12.84 -6.07
CA ARG A 120 8.34 12.14 -7.35
C ARG A 120 8.69 10.67 -7.21
N ARG A 121 9.35 10.28 -6.12
CA ARG A 121 9.90 8.93 -5.90
C ARG A 121 9.31 8.20 -4.72
N LEU A 122 8.76 8.91 -3.74
CA LEU A 122 8.11 8.34 -2.57
C LEU A 122 6.59 8.47 -2.71
N SER A 123 5.88 7.37 -2.56
CA SER A 123 4.45 7.37 -2.27
C SER A 123 4.24 6.82 -0.87
N PHE A 124 3.41 7.50 -0.08
CA PHE A 124 3.10 7.10 1.28
C PHE A 124 1.65 7.40 1.60
N GLY A 125 1.00 6.50 2.33
CA GLY A 125 -0.38 6.68 2.73
C GLY A 125 -0.93 5.52 3.53
N LEU A 126 -2.25 5.52 3.62
CA LEU A 126 -3.01 4.45 4.25
C LEU A 126 -3.65 3.57 3.19
N MET A 127 -3.67 2.27 3.42
CA MET A 127 -4.37 1.30 2.59
C MET A 127 -5.32 0.49 3.47
N MET A 128 -6.58 0.41 3.02
CA MET A 128 -7.63 -0.41 3.62
C MET A 128 -7.91 -1.58 2.70
N LEU A 129 -7.84 -2.79 3.27
CA LEU A 129 -8.22 -4.02 2.60
C LEU A 129 -9.42 -4.63 3.34
N LEU A 130 -10.51 -4.85 2.63
CA LEU A 130 -11.71 -5.47 3.20
C LEU A 130 -11.53 -6.97 3.40
N PRO A 131 -12.35 -7.60 4.27
CA PRO A 131 -12.34 -9.05 4.45
C PRO A 131 -12.50 -9.81 3.14
N GLY A 132 -11.72 -10.89 2.97
CA GLY A 132 -11.77 -11.74 1.78
C GLY A 132 -11.03 -11.20 0.56
N VAL A 133 -10.38 -10.04 0.65
CA VAL A 133 -9.51 -9.55 -0.43
C VAL A 133 -8.35 -10.51 -0.64
N VAL A 134 -8.19 -10.96 -1.88
CA VAL A 134 -7.03 -11.71 -2.37
C VAL A 134 -6.45 -10.91 -3.54
N TYR A 135 -5.42 -10.14 -3.27
CA TYR A 135 -4.69 -9.40 -4.30
C TYR A 135 -3.71 -10.36 -4.99
N PRO A 136 -3.88 -10.63 -6.29
CA PRO A 136 -3.14 -11.68 -6.99
C PRO A 136 -1.63 -11.42 -7.03
N PRO A 137 -0.83 -12.40 -7.40
CA PRO A 137 0.59 -12.22 -7.63
C PRO A 137 0.85 -11.07 -8.59
N HIS A 138 1.75 -10.16 -8.20
CA HIS A 138 2.08 -8.97 -8.99
C HIS A 138 3.52 -8.55 -8.77
N THR A 139 4.04 -7.74 -9.69
CA THR A 139 5.36 -7.12 -9.59
C THR A 139 5.29 -5.65 -9.99
N HIS A 140 6.16 -4.83 -9.40
CA HIS A 140 6.34 -3.41 -9.74
C HIS A 140 7.80 -2.99 -9.56
N LEU A 141 8.17 -1.84 -10.15
CA LEU A 141 9.55 -1.33 -10.13
C LEU A 141 9.74 -0.29 -9.01
N VAL A 142 9.24 -0.60 -7.82
CA VAL A 142 9.45 0.17 -6.58
C VAL A 142 9.73 -0.79 -5.44
N ASP A 143 10.52 -0.37 -4.46
CA ASP A 143 10.55 -1.03 -3.17
C ASP A 143 9.27 -0.71 -2.43
N GLU A 144 8.66 -1.69 -1.80
CA GLU A 144 7.40 -1.54 -1.08
C GLU A 144 7.54 -1.91 0.38
N LEU A 145 6.96 -1.08 1.23
CA LEU A 145 6.87 -1.27 2.68
C LEU A 145 5.40 -1.30 3.09
N TYR A 146 5.03 -2.31 3.84
CA TYR A 146 3.78 -2.38 4.61
C TYR A 146 4.08 -2.36 6.10
N TYR A 147 3.36 -1.51 6.83
CA TYR A 147 3.31 -1.52 8.30
C TYR A 147 1.86 -1.71 8.73
N SER A 148 1.58 -2.82 9.42
CA SER A 148 0.22 -3.15 9.83
C SER A 148 -0.21 -2.32 11.05
N LEU A 149 -1.34 -1.60 10.92
CA LEU A 149 -1.97 -0.84 12.00
C LEU A 149 -3.10 -1.61 12.66
N SER A 150 -3.81 -2.43 11.89
CA SER A 150 -4.94 -3.22 12.39
C SER A 150 -5.23 -4.38 11.44
N GLY A 151 -5.77 -5.46 11.98
CA GLY A 151 -6.12 -6.67 11.23
C GLY A 151 -4.94 -7.60 11.02
N LYS A 152 -5.15 -8.66 10.25
CA LYS A 152 -4.12 -9.66 9.92
C LYS A 152 -4.01 -9.77 8.41
N LEU A 153 -2.81 -9.51 7.88
CA LEU A 153 -2.49 -9.64 6.47
C LEU A 153 -1.52 -10.78 6.26
N THR A 154 -1.74 -11.57 5.22
CA THR A 154 -0.73 -12.49 4.70
C THR A 154 -0.09 -11.87 3.46
N VAL A 155 1.23 -11.73 3.47
CA VAL A 155 2.04 -11.38 2.30
C VAL A 155 2.78 -12.63 1.86
N LYS A 156 2.64 -13.01 0.59
CA LYS A 156 3.36 -14.13 0.00
C LYS A 156 4.37 -13.63 -1.02
N HIS A 157 5.64 -14.00 -0.87
CA HIS A 157 6.72 -13.61 -1.77
C HIS A 157 7.15 -14.79 -2.64
N GLY A 158 7.04 -14.66 -3.97
CA GLY A 158 7.41 -15.70 -4.95
C GLY A 158 6.35 -16.78 -5.19
N ILE A 159 6.66 -17.68 -6.16
CA ILE A 159 5.86 -18.86 -6.53
C ILE A 159 6.82 -20.03 -6.83
N PRO A 160 6.83 -21.13 -6.04
CA PRO A 160 6.25 -21.18 -4.69
C PRO A 160 6.90 -20.13 -3.80
N GLY A 161 6.23 -19.63 -2.79
CA GLY A 161 6.71 -18.48 -2.05
C GLY A 161 6.53 -18.60 -0.54
N ASP A 162 7.39 -17.84 0.16
CA ASP A 162 7.34 -17.73 1.61
C ASP A 162 6.15 -16.85 2.02
N GLN A 163 5.50 -17.21 3.09
CA GLN A 163 4.39 -16.46 3.67
C GLN A 163 4.86 -15.68 4.90
N VAL A 164 4.57 -14.40 4.90
CA VAL A 164 4.76 -13.51 6.04
C VAL A 164 3.38 -13.12 6.57
N PHE A 165 3.12 -13.46 7.83
CA PHE A 165 1.89 -13.08 8.52
C PHE A 165 2.14 -11.76 9.24
N LEU A 166 1.45 -10.71 8.83
CA LEU A 166 1.56 -9.37 9.43
C LEU A 166 0.46 -9.16 10.45
N ASN A 167 0.85 -9.12 11.71
CA ASN A 167 0.01 -8.65 12.80
C ASN A 167 0.18 -7.13 13.00
N PRO A 168 -0.72 -6.47 13.74
CA PRO A 168 -0.53 -5.04 14.07
C PRO A 168 0.83 -4.77 14.72
N GLY A 169 1.55 -3.78 14.19
CA GLY A 169 2.89 -3.40 14.62
C GLY A 169 4.03 -4.07 13.85
N GLU A 170 3.74 -5.01 12.95
CA GLU A 170 4.74 -5.69 12.13
C GLU A 170 4.87 -5.06 10.74
N ILE A 171 6.03 -5.30 10.10
CA ILE A 171 6.36 -4.81 8.75
C ILE A 171 6.60 -5.95 7.78
N SER A 172 6.36 -5.67 6.50
CA SER A 172 6.86 -6.45 5.38
C SER A 172 7.52 -5.52 4.37
N ILE A 173 8.65 -5.94 3.82
CA ILE A 173 9.36 -5.23 2.76
C ILE A 173 9.38 -6.13 1.55
N THR A 174 8.98 -5.57 0.40
CA THR A 174 9.02 -6.23 -0.90
C THR A 174 10.00 -5.45 -1.77
N PRO A 175 11.16 -6.01 -2.11
CA PRO A 175 12.11 -5.37 -3.01
C PRO A 175 11.52 -5.17 -4.42
N THR A 176 12.06 -4.17 -5.14
CA THR A 176 11.68 -3.89 -6.52
C THR A 176 11.75 -5.15 -7.39
N GLY A 177 10.71 -5.40 -8.18
CA GLY A 177 10.61 -6.55 -9.08
C GLY A 177 10.26 -7.89 -8.43
N LYS A 178 10.22 -7.97 -7.09
CA LYS A 178 9.83 -9.20 -6.37
C LYS A 178 8.37 -9.53 -6.59
N LEU A 179 8.11 -10.76 -7.03
CA LEU A 179 6.75 -11.29 -7.14
C LEU A 179 6.13 -11.48 -5.77
N HIS A 180 4.97 -10.89 -5.53
CA HIS A 180 4.27 -11.00 -4.26
C HIS A 180 2.75 -10.91 -4.41
N SER A 181 2.04 -11.36 -3.40
CA SER A 181 0.59 -11.31 -3.32
C SER A 181 0.13 -11.04 -1.89
N LEU A 182 -1.11 -10.53 -1.74
CA LEU A 182 -1.69 -10.21 -0.45
C LEU A 182 -3.00 -10.97 -0.26
N SER A 183 -3.28 -11.37 0.98
CA SER A 183 -4.61 -11.89 1.32
C SER A 183 -5.03 -11.48 2.73
N VAL A 184 -6.31 -11.13 2.86
CA VAL A 184 -6.95 -10.80 4.14
C VAL A 184 -7.71 -12.02 4.64
N SER A 185 -7.24 -12.57 5.75
CA SER A 185 -7.90 -13.70 6.41
C SER A 185 -8.87 -13.24 7.49
N GLY A 186 -10.01 -13.93 7.60
CA GLY A 186 -11.02 -13.63 8.62
C GLY A 186 -12.01 -12.54 8.22
N ASN A 187 -12.75 -12.03 9.21
CA ASN A 187 -13.92 -11.14 9.01
C ASN A 187 -13.65 -9.67 9.37
N LYS A 188 -12.42 -9.30 9.67
CA LYS A 188 -12.03 -7.93 9.99
C LYS A 188 -11.24 -7.31 8.85
N PRO A 189 -11.44 -6.02 8.55
CA PRO A 189 -10.61 -5.32 7.59
C PRO A 189 -9.17 -5.16 8.11
N VAL A 190 -8.24 -4.94 7.18
CA VAL A 190 -6.84 -4.63 7.46
C VAL A 190 -6.59 -3.17 7.13
N LEU A 191 -5.93 -2.45 8.06
CA LEU A 191 -5.43 -1.10 7.83
C LEU A 191 -3.92 -1.12 7.88
N LEU A 192 -3.29 -0.62 6.84
CA LEU A 192 -1.85 -0.53 6.68
C LEU A 192 -1.43 0.93 6.49
N LEU A 193 -0.22 1.26 6.96
CA LEU A 193 0.59 2.27 6.29
C LEU A 193 1.34 1.56 5.17
N TYR A 194 1.29 2.12 3.96
CA TYR A 194 2.08 1.65 2.84
C TYR A 194 3.06 2.72 2.39
N SER A 195 4.19 2.29 1.87
CA SER A 195 5.12 3.18 1.20
C SER A 195 5.73 2.50 -0.02
N TRP A 196 5.85 3.26 -1.10
CA TRP A 196 6.55 2.89 -2.33
C TRP A 196 7.72 3.84 -2.54
N LEU A 197 8.89 3.29 -2.81
CA LEU A 197 10.10 4.07 -3.10
C LEU A 197 10.69 3.63 -4.43
N GLY A 198 10.75 4.55 -5.41
CA GLY A 198 11.32 4.29 -6.72
C GLY A 198 10.59 5.01 -7.86
N ASN A 199 10.40 4.34 -8.99
CA ASN A 199 9.69 4.89 -10.15
C ASN A 199 8.17 4.73 -10.00
N LEU A 200 7.50 5.73 -9.41
CA LEU A 200 6.06 5.70 -9.19
C LEU A 200 5.21 5.70 -10.47
N ARG A 201 5.81 5.95 -11.64
CA ARG A 201 5.14 5.91 -12.94
C ARG A 201 5.31 4.57 -13.66
N ALA A 202 6.12 3.67 -13.11
CA ALA A 202 6.30 2.35 -13.68
C ALA A 202 4.99 1.56 -13.67
N PRO A 203 4.75 0.72 -14.68
CA PRO A 203 3.59 -0.15 -14.71
C PRO A 203 3.66 -1.21 -13.63
N ILE A 204 2.50 -1.73 -13.26
CA ILE A 204 2.34 -2.93 -12.44
C ILE A 204 2.05 -4.11 -13.36
N TRP A 205 2.66 -5.25 -13.06
CA TRP A 205 2.36 -6.50 -13.72
C TRP A 205 1.55 -7.40 -12.79
N ILE A 206 0.32 -7.75 -13.18
CA ILE A 206 -0.52 -8.71 -12.47
C ILE A 206 -0.36 -10.07 -13.15
N TRP A 207 -0.10 -11.10 -12.37
CA TRP A 207 0.19 -12.45 -12.84
C TRP A 207 -0.98 -13.38 -12.56
N LYS A 208 -1.33 -14.22 -13.53
CA LYS A 208 -2.43 -15.19 -13.45
C LYS A 208 -1.92 -16.54 -13.92
N GLN A 209 -2.19 -17.57 -13.13
CA GLN A 209 -2.01 -18.94 -13.60
C GLN A 209 -3.15 -19.29 -14.54
N ILE A 210 -2.83 -19.73 -15.77
CA ILE A 210 -3.82 -20.11 -16.80
C ILE A 210 -4.01 -21.62 -16.82
N GLU A 211 -2.92 -22.38 -16.59
CA GLU A 211 -2.90 -23.84 -16.46
C GLU A 211 -1.80 -24.23 -15.47
N GLU A 212 -1.75 -25.50 -15.06
CA GLU A 212 -0.69 -25.98 -14.20
C GLU A 212 0.69 -25.69 -14.80
N GLY A 213 1.53 -24.97 -14.05
CA GLY A 213 2.87 -24.55 -14.50
C GLY A 213 2.92 -23.43 -15.54
N HIS A 214 1.78 -22.99 -16.10
CA HIS A 214 1.73 -21.95 -17.11
C HIS A 214 1.14 -20.65 -16.55
N TRP A 215 1.85 -19.57 -16.79
CA TRP A 215 1.51 -18.24 -16.27
C TRP A 215 1.41 -17.21 -17.40
N GLU A 216 0.49 -16.30 -17.20
CA GLU A 216 0.31 -15.08 -17.99
C GLU A 216 0.48 -13.88 -17.06
N ARG A 217 0.96 -12.75 -17.58
CA ARG A 217 0.98 -11.50 -16.87
C ARG A 217 0.45 -10.35 -17.70
N SER A 218 -0.30 -9.48 -17.07
CA SER A 218 -0.92 -8.31 -17.67
C SER A 218 -0.27 -7.03 -17.13
N MET A 219 0.15 -6.14 -18.03
CA MET A 219 0.76 -4.86 -17.70
C MET A 219 -0.30 -3.79 -17.56
N TRP A 220 -0.35 -3.21 -16.39
CA TRP A 220 -1.24 -2.12 -16.04
C TRP A 220 -0.46 -0.82 -15.86
N THR A 221 -0.87 0.21 -16.61
CA THR A 221 -0.25 1.54 -16.55
C THR A 221 -1.22 2.52 -15.90
N ARG A 222 -0.71 3.35 -15.01
CA ARG A 222 -1.48 4.39 -14.34
C ARG A 222 -1.56 5.63 -15.23
N LEU A 223 -2.76 5.99 -15.59
CA LEU A 223 -3.07 7.20 -16.34
C LEU A 223 -3.27 8.40 -15.40
N PRO A 224 -3.22 9.64 -15.92
CA PRO A 224 -3.64 10.82 -15.18
C PRO A 224 -5.04 10.65 -14.57
N GLY A 225 -5.26 11.17 -13.37
CA GLY A 225 -6.54 11.03 -12.66
C GLY A 225 -6.74 9.68 -11.96
N MET A 226 -5.67 8.91 -11.78
CA MET A 226 -5.64 7.64 -11.01
C MET A 226 -6.25 6.44 -11.71
N LYS A 227 -6.62 6.56 -12.97
CA LYS A 227 -7.16 5.44 -13.76
C LYS A 227 -6.06 4.46 -14.14
N TRP A 228 -6.42 3.19 -14.18
CA TRP A 228 -5.54 2.14 -14.66
C TRP A 228 -5.96 1.68 -16.05
N SER A 229 -4.99 1.46 -16.93
CA SER A 229 -5.21 0.96 -18.28
C SER A 229 -4.40 -0.29 -18.52
N LEU A 230 -5.06 -1.33 -19.04
CA LEU A 230 -4.38 -2.53 -19.54
C LEU A 230 -3.62 -2.18 -20.81
N SER A 231 -2.30 -2.34 -20.79
CA SER A 231 -1.43 -2.00 -21.92
C SER A 231 -1.09 -3.21 -22.77
N LYS A 232 -0.82 -4.35 -22.15
CA LYS A 232 -0.54 -5.60 -22.84
C LYS A 232 -0.64 -6.80 -21.91
N THR A 233 -0.79 -7.97 -22.52
CA THR A 233 -0.74 -9.27 -21.86
C THR A 233 0.29 -10.16 -22.54
N GLN A 234 1.00 -10.98 -21.79
CA GLN A 234 2.03 -11.87 -22.33
C GLN A 234 2.19 -13.13 -21.49
N LEU A 235 2.54 -14.24 -22.16
CA LEU A 235 2.93 -15.47 -21.50
C LEU A 235 4.23 -15.27 -20.71
N VAL A 236 4.36 -15.98 -19.60
CA VAL A 236 5.50 -15.92 -18.68
C VAL A 236 6.40 -17.12 -18.93
N SER A 237 7.68 -16.87 -19.28
CA SER A 237 8.66 -17.94 -19.35
C SER A 237 9.05 -18.44 -17.96
N GLN A 238 9.43 -19.71 -17.83
CA GLN A 238 9.91 -20.28 -16.57
C GLN A 238 11.10 -19.50 -15.98
N LYS A 239 11.99 -19.00 -16.84
CA LYS A 239 13.13 -18.16 -16.43
C LYS A 239 12.66 -16.88 -15.73
N LEU A 240 11.64 -16.22 -16.31
CA LEU A 240 11.09 -14.97 -15.76
C LEU A 240 10.35 -15.22 -14.44
N LEU A 241 9.55 -16.29 -14.35
CA LEU A 241 8.86 -16.70 -13.13
C LEU A 241 9.87 -16.95 -11.99
N THR A 242 10.90 -17.74 -12.28
CA THR A 242 11.96 -18.05 -11.32
C THR A 242 12.70 -16.80 -10.87
N SER A 243 13.05 -15.90 -11.80
CA SER A 243 13.74 -14.65 -11.46
C SER A 243 12.88 -13.76 -10.55
N ALA A 244 11.62 -13.50 -10.91
CA ALA A 244 10.71 -12.67 -10.11
C ALA A 244 10.38 -13.30 -8.74
N SER A 245 10.45 -14.61 -8.60
CA SER A 245 10.21 -15.32 -7.35
C SER A 245 11.40 -15.32 -6.39
N LYS A 246 12.64 -15.24 -6.90
CA LYS A 246 13.88 -15.34 -6.11
C LYS A 246 14.44 -14.00 -5.63
N LEU A 247 14.04 -12.88 -6.24
CA LEU A 247 14.51 -11.52 -5.88
C LEU A 247 14.34 -11.15 -4.36
#